data_a4f4499b280dadaced7ff9d5ec9ecfe1
#
_entry.id   a4f4499b280dadaced7ff9d5ec9ecfe1
#
_cell.length_a   1.000
_cell.length_b   1.000
_cell.length_c   1.000
_cell.angle_alpha   90.00
_cell.angle_beta   90.00
_cell.angle_gamma   90.00
#
_symmetry.space_group_name_H-M   'P 1'
#
loop_
_entity.id
_entity.type
_entity.pdbx_description
1 polymer ?
#
loop_
_entity_poly.entity_id
_entity_poly.type
_entity_poly.pdbx_seq_one_letter_code
_entity_poly.pdbx_strand_id
1 'polypeptide(L)'
;MPRISFKRLIPCMLATFVIGMMTHAATAGSFTRGCAVRDLQLLTIIEEQENSGSVPAQKLSEALVEMMHARIVCHNGQVLDALAIYDTIAESVRAGGAYTTGTR
;
A
#
# COMPACT_ATOMS: atom_id res chain seq x y z
N MET A 1 -33.90 -44.09 -2.94
CA MET A 1 -33.57 -43.50 -1.64
C MET A 1 -32.95 -42.12 -1.83
N PRO A 2 -33.77 -41.09 -1.72
CA PRO A 2 -33.30 -39.74 -2.00
C PRO A 2 -32.29 -39.16 -0.98
N ARG A 3 -32.19 -39.75 0.18
CA ARG A 3 -31.29 -39.28 1.23
C ARG A 3 -29.83 -39.45 0.91
N ILE A 4 -29.45 -40.43 0.13
CA ILE A 4 -28.05 -40.71 -0.21
C ILE A 4 -27.53 -39.71 -1.23
N SER A 5 -28.38 -39.32 -2.19
CA SER A 5 -28.04 -38.33 -3.20
C SER A 5 -27.79 -36.96 -2.61
N PHE A 6 -28.53 -36.62 -1.57
CA PHE A 6 -28.43 -35.32 -0.91
C PHE A 6 -27.12 -35.16 -0.17
N LYS A 7 -26.64 -36.23 0.48
CA LYS A 7 -25.36 -36.20 1.20
C LYS A 7 -24.17 -36.06 0.27
N ARG A 8 -24.29 -36.54 -0.96
CA ARG A 8 -23.20 -36.43 -1.94
C ARG A 8 -23.13 -35.06 -2.62
N LEU A 9 -24.26 -34.36 -2.68
CA LEU A 9 -24.33 -33.04 -3.30
C LEU A 9 -23.69 -31.96 -2.43
N ILE A 10 -23.81 -32.09 -1.10
CA ILE A 10 -23.27 -31.10 -0.16
C ILE A 10 -21.74 -30.96 -0.26
N PRO A 11 -20.95 -32.05 -0.27
CA PRO A 11 -19.49 -31.91 -0.41
C PRO A 11 -19.06 -31.27 -1.72
N CYS A 12 -19.76 -31.57 -2.80
CA CYS A 12 -19.44 -30.97 -4.11
C CYS A 12 -19.66 -29.47 -4.13
N MET A 13 -20.75 -29.01 -3.49
CA MET A 13 -21.04 -27.58 -3.38
C MET A 13 -20.02 -26.85 -2.53
N LEU A 14 -19.61 -27.46 -1.42
CA LEU A 14 -18.58 -26.89 -0.55
C LEU A 14 -17.23 -26.79 -1.26
N ALA A 15 -16.85 -27.80 -2.01
CA ALA A 15 -15.61 -27.79 -2.78
C ALA A 15 -15.60 -26.67 -3.83
N THR A 16 -16.71 -26.49 -4.53
CA THR A 16 -16.85 -25.44 -5.52
C THR A 16 -16.74 -24.04 -4.89
N PHE A 17 -17.32 -23.87 -3.70
CA PHE A 17 -17.26 -22.61 -2.97
C PHE A 17 -15.85 -22.26 -2.53
N VAL A 18 -15.10 -23.25 -2.04
CA VAL A 18 -13.70 -23.06 -1.63
C VAL A 18 -12.82 -22.65 -2.81
N ILE A 19 -13.00 -23.29 -3.95
CA ILE A 19 -12.25 -22.94 -5.17
C ILE A 19 -12.56 -21.51 -5.60
N GLY A 20 -13.83 -21.11 -5.52
CA GLY A 20 -14.24 -19.75 -5.83
C GLY A 20 -13.58 -18.70 -4.94
N MET A 21 -13.47 -19.00 -3.66
CA MET A 21 -12.80 -18.09 -2.70
C MET A 21 -11.31 -17.95 -2.99
N MET A 22 -10.65 -19.05 -3.32
CA MET A 22 -9.22 -19.02 -3.65
C MET A 22 -8.94 -18.16 -4.89
N THR A 23 -9.82 -18.25 -5.89
CA THR A 23 -9.67 -17.45 -7.11
C THR A 23 -9.83 -15.95 -6.82
N HIS A 24 -10.73 -15.59 -5.93
CA HIS A 24 -10.91 -14.20 -5.54
C HIS A 24 -9.69 -13.66 -4.78
N ALA A 25 -9.12 -14.45 -3.89
CA ALA A 25 -7.92 -14.07 -3.15
C ALA A 25 -6.73 -13.85 -4.09
N ALA A 26 -6.59 -14.63 -5.16
CA ALA A 26 -5.50 -14.50 -6.11
C ALA A 26 -5.57 -13.21 -6.94
N THR A 27 -6.77 -12.65 -7.14
CA THR A 27 -6.95 -11.43 -7.94
C THR A 27 -6.93 -10.15 -7.11
N ALA A 28 -6.88 -10.24 -5.79
CA ALA A 28 -6.98 -9.10 -4.90
C ALA A 28 -5.68 -8.30 -4.77
N GLY A 29 -4.56 -8.78 -5.28
CA GLY A 29 -3.26 -8.16 -5.03
C GLY A 29 -2.63 -7.51 -6.25
N SER A 30 -3.12 -6.35 -6.67
CA SER A 30 -2.47 -5.59 -7.73
C SER A 30 -1.38 -4.64 -7.19
N PHE A 31 -1.39 -4.37 -5.89
CA PHE A 31 -0.38 -3.56 -5.25
C PHE A 31 0.85 -4.42 -4.95
N THR A 32 1.96 -4.14 -5.62
CA THR A 32 3.15 -5.00 -5.52
C THR A 32 3.80 -4.90 -4.14
N ARG A 33 4.53 -5.95 -3.79
CA ARG A 33 5.28 -6.00 -2.54
C ARG A 33 6.30 -4.85 -2.45
N GLY A 34 6.95 -4.51 -3.56
CA GLY A 34 7.90 -3.40 -3.59
C GLY A 34 7.27 -2.07 -3.21
N CYS A 35 6.10 -1.77 -3.79
CA CYS A 35 5.36 -0.57 -3.42
C CYS A 35 4.91 -0.59 -1.98
N ALA A 36 4.44 -1.73 -1.48
CA ALA A 36 3.98 -1.86 -0.09
C ALA A 36 5.12 -1.60 0.90
N VAL A 37 6.30 -2.12 0.64
CA VAL A 37 7.48 -1.89 1.50
C VAL A 37 7.83 -0.41 1.53
N ARG A 38 7.88 0.24 0.38
CA ARG A 38 8.19 1.67 0.29
C ARG A 38 7.13 2.52 0.98
N ASP A 39 5.87 2.15 0.82
CA ASP A 39 4.76 2.83 1.46
C ASP A 39 4.91 2.82 2.99
N LEU A 40 5.20 1.65 3.55
CA LEU A 40 5.40 1.51 5.00
C LEU A 40 6.64 2.26 5.48
N GLN A 41 7.73 2.22 4.74
CA GLN A 41 8.95 2.96 5.07
C GLN A 41 8.67 4.46 5.11
N LEU A 42 7.94 4.96 4.13
CA LEU A 42 7.60 6.38 4.06
C LEU A 42 6.70 6.79 5.23
N LEU A 43 5.71 5.97 5.57
CA LEU A 43 4.85 6.24 6.73
C LEU A 43 5.68 6.34 8.01
N THR A 44 6.66 5.45 8.18
CA THR A 44 7.55 5.49 9.34
C THR A 44 8.34 6.79 9.38
N ILE A 45 8.87 7.22 8.25
CA ILE A 45 9.62 8.49 8.16
C ILE A 45 8.71 9.67 8.52
N ILE A 46 7.48 9.68 7.99
CA ILE A 46 6.52 10.76 8.28
C ILE A 46 6.19 10.79 9.77
N GLU A 47 5.94 9.64 10.39
CA GLU A 47 5.65 9.55 11.82
C GLU A 47 6.82 10.05 12.66
N GLU A 48 8.04 9.68 12.30
CA GLU A 48 9.24 10.15 13.01
C GLU A 48 9.39 11.67 12.94
N GLN A 49 9.15 12.24 11.75
CA GLN A 49 9.23 13.68 11.57
C GLN A 49 8.10 14.42 12.30
N GLU A 50 6.92 13.82 12.33
CA GLU A 50 5.78 14.36 13.07
C GLU A 50 6.09 14.39 14.56
N ASN A 51 6.61 13.30 15.10
CA ASN A 51 6.95 13.19 16.52
C ASN A 51 8.08 14.12 16.93
N SER A 52 9.06 14.32 16.06
CA SER A 52 10.19 15.21 16.34
C SER A 52 9.85 16.69 16.18
N GLY A 53 8.78 17.00 15.44
CA GLY A 53 8.38 18.37 15.16
C GLY A 53 9.34 19.12 14.26
N SER A 54 10.28 18.44 13.61
CA SER A 54 11.31 19.08 12.79
C SER A 54 10.83 19.46 11.38
N VAL A 55 9.70 18.92 10.94
CA VAL A 55 9.13 19.23 9.62
C VAL A 55 7.76 19.87 9.83
N PRO A 56 7.45 20.97 9.12
CA PRO A 56 6.13 21.62 9.24
C PRO A 56 4.99 20.66 8.89
N ALA A 57 3.89 20.77 9.60
CA ALA A 57 2.71 19.94 9.40
C ALA A 57 2.18 19.99 7.95
N GLN A 58 2.24 21.16 7.33
CA GLN A 58 1.83 21.32 5.95
C GLN A 58 2.66 20.47 5.00
N LYS A 59 3.97 20.42 5.21
CA LYS A 59 4.89 19.62 4.42
C LYS A 59 4.59 18.13 4.55
N LEU A 60 4.27 17.68 5.75
CA LEU A 60 3.89 16.29 6.00
C LEU A 60 2.55 15.95 5.33
N SER A 61 1.61 16.89 5.35
CA SER A 61 0.32 16.74 4.66
C SER A 61 0.51 16.60 3.15
N GLU A 62 1.36 17.41 2.56
CA GLU A 62 1.71 17.34 1.14
C GLU A 62 2.32 15.97 0.81
N ALA A 63 3.22 15.47 1.67
CA ALA A 63 3.83 14.16 1.49
C ALA A 63 2.78 13.04 1.48
N LEU A 64 1.78 13.11 2.34
CA LEU A 64 0.70 12.13 2.37
C LEU A 64 -0.13 12.13 1.08
N VAL A 65 -0.40 13.31 0.53
CA VAL A 65 -1.12 13.44 -0.75
C VAL A 65 -0.31 12.82 -1.88
N GLU A 66 0.99 13.13 -1.94
CA GLU A 66 1.89 12.56 -2.95
C GLU A 66 2.00 11.04 -2.81
N MET A 67 1.97 10.53 -1.58
CA MET A 67 1.98 9.10 -1.33
C MET A 67 0.74 8.42 -1.92
N MET A 68 -0.42 9.06 -1.84
CA MET A 68 -1.63 8.54 -2.49
C MET A 68 -1.46 8.47 -4.00
N HIS A 69 -0.82 9.48 -4.59
CA HIS A 69 -0.50 9.47 -6.01
C HIS A 69 0.42 8.28 -6.36
N ALA A 70 1.45 8.05 -5.56
CA ALA A 70 2.36 6.92 -5.79
C ALA A 70 1.60 5.58 -5.75
N ARG A 71 0.64 5.44 -4.84
CA ARG A 71 -0.21 4.23 -4.78
C ARG A 71 -1.00 4.01 -6.06
N ILE A 72 -1.58 5.09 -6.60
CA ILE A 72 -2.35 5.02 -7.85
C ILE A 72 -1.44 4.60 -9.01
N VAL A 73 -0.27 5.21 -9.12
CA VAL A 73 0.71 4.89 -10.17
C VAL A 73 1.12 3.41 -10.07
N CYS A 74 1.35 2.90 -8.85
CA CYS A 74 1.69 1.49 -8.65
C CYS A 74 0.55 0.57 -9.05
N HIS A 75 -0.69 0.90 -8.68
CA HIS A 75 -1.87 0.11 -9.06
C HIS A 75 -2.07 0.06 -10.58
N ASN A 76 -1.64 1.07 -11.28
CA ASN A 76 -1.71 1.12 -12.73
C ASN A 76 -0.60 0.29 -13.41
N GLY A 77 0.24 -0.37 -12.64
CA GLY A 77 1.30 -1.23 -13.15
C GLY A 77 2.63 -0.52 -13.39
N GLN A 78 2.70 0.78 -13.14
CA GLN A 78 3.90 1.58 -13.31
C GLN A 78 4.75 1.56 -12.03
N VAL A 79 5.26 0.37 -11.71
CA VAL A 79 5.94 0.11 -10.44
C VAL A 79 7.21 0.95 -10.28
N LEU A 80 8.04 1.01 -11.30
CA LEU A 80 9.30 1.77 -11.23
C LEU A 80 9.03 3.27 -11.02
N ASP A 81 8.04 3.79 -11.71
CA ASP A 81 7.64 5.19 -11.56
C ASP A 81 7.11 5.45 -10.14
N ALA A 82 6.31 4.54 -9.62
CA ALA A 82 5.79 4.64 -8.25
C ALA A 82 6.92 4.63 -7.23
N LEU A 83 7.89 3.72 -7.38
CA LEU A 83 9.04 3.65 -6.46
C LEU A 83 9.85 4.94 -6.50
N ALA A 84 10.03 5.53 -7.68
CA ALA A 84 10.71 6.82 -7.82
C ALA A 84 9.95 7.94 -7.10
N ILE A 85 8.62 7.94 -7.17
CA ILE A 85 7.79 8.91 -6.44
C ILE A 85 7.99 8.75 -4.94
N TYR A 86 7.92 7.51 -4.42
CA TYR A 86 8.15 7.24 -2.99
C TYR A 86 9.52 7.76 -2.53
N ASP A 87 10.57 7.49 -3.31
CA ASP A 87 11.92 7.95 -2.97
C ASP A 87 12.02 9.48 -2.95
N THR A 88 11.41 10.14 -3.91
CA THR A 88 11.37 11.61 -3.98
C THR A 88 10.66 12.19 -2.76
N ILE A 89 9.54 11.60 -2.36
CA ILE A 89 8.80 12.04 -1.17
C ILE A 89 9.67 11.89 0.08
N ALA A 90 10.31 10.72 0.23
CA ALA A 90 11.16 10.45 1.39
C ALA A 90 12.30 11.46 1.49
N GLU A 91 12.97 11.76 0.37
CA GLU A 91 14.02 12.78 0.32
C GLU A 91 13.48 14.16 0.67
N SER A 92 12.33 14.51 0.13
CA SER A 92 11.69 15.80 0.39
C SER A 92 11.35 15.98 1.86
N VAL A 93 10.83 14.94 2.51
CA VAL A 93 10.49 14.99 3.93
C VAL A 93 11.75 15.13 4.78
N ARG A 94 12.79 14.37 4.49
CA ARG A 94 14.07 14.45 5.20
C ARG A 94 14.74 15.81 4.99
N ALA A 95 14.77 16.28 3.75
CA ALA A 95 15.33 17.59 3.40
C ALA A 95 14.50 18.73 3.98
N GLY A 96 13.19 18.53 4.13
CA GLY A 96 12.30 19.52 4.74
C GLY A 96 12.72 19.90 6.14
N GLY A 97 13.11 18.90 6.96
CA GLY A 97 13.66 19.16 8.29
C GLY A 97 15.03 19.84 8.24
N ALA A 98 15.92 19.31 7.40
CA ALA A 98 17.25 19.88 7.23
C ALA A 98 17.20 21.25 6.56
N TYR A 99 16.34 21.40 5.58
CA TYR A 99 16.16 22.64 4.84
C TYR A 99 15.70 23.78 5.73
N THR A 100 14.82 23.49 6.68
CA THR A 100 14.32 24.49 7.61
C THR A 100 15.42 25.07 8.49
N THR A 101 16.44 24.27 8.80
CA THR A 101 17.58 24.73 9.58
C THR A 101 18.66 25.40 8.72
N GLY A 102 18.76 25.03 7.45
CA GLY A 102 19.85 25.51 6.59
C GLY A 102 19.60 26.80 5.87
N THR A 103 18.33 27.16 5.67
CA THR A 103 17.99 28.34 4.91
C THR A 103 17.90 29.57 5.73
N ARG A 104 18.19 29.54 6.43
CA ARG A 104 18.12 30.71 6.98
C ARG A 104 18.71 31.44 6.95
#